data_2b75b5a29137e1aebbb5428f266ca008
#
_entry.id   2b75b5a29137e1aebbb5428f266ca008
#
_cell.length_a   1.000
_cell.length_b   1.000
_cell.length_c   1.000
_cell.angle_alpha   90.00
_cell.angle_beta   90.00
_cell.angle_gamma   90.00
#
_symmetry.space_group_name_H-M   'P 1'
#
loop_
_entity.id
_entity.type
_entity.pdbx_description
1 polymer ?
#
loop_
_entity_poly.entity_id
_entity_poly.type
_entity_poly.pdbx_seq_one_letter_code
_entity_poly.pdbx_strand_id
1 'polypeptide(L)'
;MRKLLRNRGFLLFAVAYVAAVAWLAATGRPLGDAIGAFVILGVALPLAALATCAGLPEPTRPQPWRPGDAATMAMLLGWIVLFLALKGSLQAALLPAGAGAAATLTVSTLLKVAAFVLVPALVLRSRGTRPGQGGRPTAPAWRMVVCFVVMAALAVGVQALMGSQFRAYLEAGRAPPAFIGGLVGCFAWMSVEAGLVEEFFFRWYLQSRLAALSGSQITAIFVGSLVFGLAHAPGIWLRGAGAVEGLGTDPTLVTTIAYVIAVQGVAGLTFGVLWSRTRSLALLILLHGAFDAPSNAVEFVAAWGW
;
A
#
# COMPACT_ATOMS: atom_id res chain seq x y z
N MET A 1 19.77 16.88 -4.51
CA MET A 1 19.00 17.73 -3.59
C MET A 1 18.27 18.88 -4.28
N ARG A 2 18.93 19.79 -5.02
CA ARG A 2 18.26 20.94 -5.68
C ARG A 2 17.11 20.57 -6.64
N LYS A 3 17.19 19.45 -7.40
CA LYS A 3 16.11 18.96 -8.28
C LYS A 3 14.89 18.47 -7.49
N LEU A 4 15.09 17.88 -6.33
CA LEU A 4 14.01 17.41 -5.46
C LEU A 4 13.24 18.59 -4.87
N LEU A 5 13.95 19.56 -4.30
CA LEU A 5 13.34 20.76 -3.68
C LEU A 5 12.58 21.66 -4.67
N ARG A 6 12.80 21.51 -5.99
CA ARG A 6 12.05 22.21 -7.04
C ARG A 6 10.92 21.36 -7.63
N ASN A 7 10.76 20.12 -7.17
CA ASN A 7 9.73 19.23 -7.71
C ASN A 7 8.39 19.51 -7.04
N ARG A 8 7.38 19.83 -7.85
CA ARG A 8 6.03 20.19 -7.35
C ARG A 8 5.36 19.07 -6.57
N GLY A 9 5.55 17.80 -6.99
CA GLY A 9 4.99 16.65 -6.29
C GLY A 9 5.62 16.45 -4.91
N PHE A 10 6.95 16.62 -4.81
CA PHE A 10 7.64 16.61 -3.52
C PHE A 10 7.16 17.72 -2.59
N LEU A 11 7.05 18.96 -3.11
CA LEU A 11 6.59 20.09 -2.31
C LEU A 11 5.14 19.88 -1.81
N LEU A 12 4.25 19.39 -2.68
CA LEU A 12 2.88 19.06 -2.29
C LEU A 12 2.85 18.03 -1.16
N PHE A 13 3.61 16.94 -1.30
CA PHE A 13 3.69 15.90 -0.28
C PHE A 13 4.29 16.45 1.03
N ALA A 14 5.37 17.21 0.95
CA ALA A 14 6.02 17.78 2.13
C ALA A 14 5.10 18.74 2.89
N VAL A 15 4.37 19.62 2.18
CA VAL A 15 3.38 20.52 2.80
C VAL A 15 2.25 19.72 3.44
N ALA A 16 1.69 18.73 2.73
CA ALA A 16 0.64 17.88 3.26
C ALA A 16 1.10 17.10 4.51
N TYR A 17 2.32 16.55 4.48
CA TYR A 17 2.92 15.84 5.61
C TYR A 17 3.10 16.75 6.84
N VAL A 18 3.72 17.92 6.64
CA VAL A 18 3.94 18.89 7.73
C VAL A 18 2.62 19.37 8.31
N ALA A 19 1.62 19.67 7.47
CA ALA A 19 0.29 20.05 7.94
C ALA A 19 -0.40 18.92 8.72
N ALA A 20 -0.27 17.67 8.26
CA ALA A 20 -0.81 16.49 8.93
C ALA A 20 -0.18 16.28 10.32
N VAL A 21 1.16 16.33 10.42
CA VAL A 21 1.87 16.20 11.70
C VAL A 21 1.53 17.35 12.65
N ALA A 22 1.47 18.58 12.15
CA ALA A 22 1.07 19.75 12.94
C ALA A 22 -0.36 19.61 13.48
N TRP A 23 -1.30 19.11 12.69
CA TRP A 23 -2.67 18.83 13.13
C TRP A 23 -2.72 17.74 14.22
N LEU A 24 -2.00 16.63 14.03
CA LEU A 24 -1.93 15.56 15.03
C LEU A 24 -1.36 16.10 16.35
N ALA A 25 -0.30 16.89 16.30
CA ALA A 25 0.29 17.54 17.49
C ALA A 25 -0.70 18.50 18.16
N ALA A 26 -1.35 19.37 17.40
CA ALA A 26 -2.30 20.36 17.90
C ALA A 26 -3.55 19.71 18.53
N THR A 27 -3.91 18.50 18.11
CA THR A 27 -5.04 17.72 18.65
C THR A 27 -4.62 16.73 19.74
N GLY A 28 -3.37 16.81 20.23
CA GLY A 28 -2.86 15.98 21.33
C GLY A 28 -2.68 14.50 20.96
N ARG A 29 -2.56 14.18 19.65
CA ARG A 29 -2.34 12.80 19.22
C ARG A 29 -0.86 12.42 19.36
N PRO A 30 -0.54 11.17 19.74
CA PRO A 30 0.84 10.73 19.83
C PRO A 30 1.51 10.77 18.47
N LEU A 31 2.72 11.36 18.40
CA LEU A 31 3.47 11.49 17.16
C LEU A 31 4.41 10.30 16.88
N GLY A 32 4.47 9.31 17.77
CA GLY A 32 5.36 8.17 17.65
C GLY A 32 5.24 7.43 16.32
N ASP A 33 4.00 7.13 15.92
CA ASP A 33 3.71 6.44 14.64
C ASP A 33 4.12 7.28 13.44
N ALA A 34 3.79 8.58 13.45
CA ALA A 34 4.12 9.49 12.35
C ALA A 34 5.64 9.66 12.20
N ILE A 35 6.38 9.82 13.31
CA ILE A 35 7.84 9.95 13.31
C ILE A 35 8.50 8.63 12.93
N GLY A 36 8.07 7.52 13.52
CA GLY A 36 8.55 6.17 13.20
C GLY A 36 8.33 5.81 11.74
N ALA A 37 7.13 6.05 11.22
CA ALA A 37 6.82 5.87 9.80
C ALA A 37 7.71 6.73 8.90
N PHE A 38 7.91 8.01 9.24
CA PHE A 38 8.78 8.88 8.45
C PHE A 38 10.22 8.38 8.41
N VAL A 39 10.80 8.04 9.56
CA VAL A 39 12.19 7.59 9.63
C VAL A 39 12.37 6.25 8.91
N ILE A 40 11.49 5.29 9.17
CA ILE A 40 11.63 3.92 8.67
C ILE A 40 11.09 3.81 7.24
N LEU A 41 9.79 4.12 7.04
CA LEU A 41 9.10 3.89 5.77
C LEU A 41 9.33 5.03 4.77
N GLY A 42 9.59 6.25 5.26
CA GLY A 42 9.83 7.44 4.44
C GLY A 42 11.29 7.68 4.06
N VAL A 43 12.24 7.21 4.85
CA VAL A 43 13.67 7.45 4.63
C VAL A 43 14.46 6.15 4.54
N ALA A 44 14.49 5.32 5.59
CA ALA A 44 15.38 4.16 5.64
C ALA A 44 15.04 3.12 4.55
N LEU A 45 13.80 2.70 4.42
CA LEU A 45 13.39 1.71 3.43
C LEU A 45 13.45 2.23 1.98
N PRO A 46 13.07 3.47 1.63
CA PRO A 46 13.35 4.04 0.31
C PRO A 46 14.83 4.08 -0.04
N LEU A 47 15.71 4.41 0.91
CA LEU A 47 17.16 4.37 0.70
C LEU A 47 17.67 2.93 0.49
N ALA A 48 17.19 1.98 1.30
CA ALA A 48 17.49 0.55 1.09
C ALA A 48 17.00 0.06 -0.27
N ALA A 49 15.79 0.46 -0.70
CA ALA A 49 15.26 0.16 -2.02
C ALA A 49 16.14 0.73 -3.14
N LEU A 50 16.61 1.96 -3.00
CA LEU A 50 17.56 2.56 -3.96
C LEU A 50 18.89 1.81 -3.98
N ALA A 51 19.42 1.41 -2.83
CA ALA A 51 20.66 0.66 -2.71
C ALA A 51 20.56 -0.73 -3.34
N THR A 52 19.48 -1.48 -3.05
CA THR A 52 19.24 -2.81 -3.64
C THR A 52 18.98 -2.76 -5.15
N CYS A 53 18.43 -1.65 -5.63
CA CYS A 53 18.23 -1.40 -7.06
C CYS A 53 19.44 -0.73 -7.74
N ALA A 54 20.53 -0.46 -7.03
CA ALA A 54 21.71 0.15 -7.62
C ALA A 54 22.29 -0.75 -8.74
N GLY A 55 22.65 -0.11 -9.88
CA GLY A 55 23.16 -0.83 -11.04
C GLY A 55 22.15 -1.74 -11.74
N LEU A 56 20.84 -1.65 -11.44
CA LEU A 56 19.83 -2.24 -12.31
C LEU A 56 19.73 -1.45 -13.62
N PRO A 57 19.52 -2.12 -14.77
CA PRO A 57 19.21 -1.42 -16.01
C PRO A 57 17.92 -0.61 -15.85
N GLU A 58 17.85 0.54 -16.53
CA GLU A 58 16.64 1.35 -16.48
C GLU A 58 15.45 0.58 -17.07
N PRO A 59 14.31 0.51 -16.35
CA PRO A 59 13.13 -0.17 -16.88
C PRO A 59 12.52 0.62 -18.04
N THR A 60 11.70 -0.05 -18.85
CA THR A 60 10.99 0.63 -19.93
C THR A 60 10.08 1.74 -19.37
N ARG A 61 10.00 2.85 -20.09
CA ARG A 61 9.12 3.95 -19.70
C ARG A 61 7.65 3.55 -19.82
N PRO A 62 6.76 4.11 -18.97
CA PRO A 62 5.32 3.98 -19.17
C PRO A 62 4.91 4.49 -20.55
N GLN A 63 3.80 3.98 -21.06
CA GLN A 63 3.23 4.51 -22.30
C GLN A 63 2.95 6.02 -22.18
N PRO A 64 3.17 6.79 -23.27
CA PRO A 64 2.90 8.23 -23.27
C PRO A 64 1.46 8.55 -22.86
N TRP A 65 1.27 9.75 -22.32
CA TRP A 65 -0.04 10.28 -22.02
C TRP A 65 -0.86 10.43 -23.29
N ARG A 66 -2.15 10.07 -23.25
CA ARG A 66 -3.07 10.11 -24.38
C ARG A 66 -4.30 10.97 -24.06
N PRO A 67 -4.95 11.54 -25.08
CA PRO A 67 -6.28 12.10 -24.91
C PRO A 67 -7.22 11.06 -24.26
N GLY A 68 -7.98 11.46 -23.25
CA GLY A 68 -8.88 10.57 -22.52
C GLY A 68 -8.29 9.90 -21.27
N ASP A 69 -6.96 9.88 -21.08
CA ASP A 69 -6.34 9.31 -19.87
C ASP A 69 -6.78 10.05 -18.60
N ALA A 70 -6.95 11.39 -18.67
CA ALA A 70 -7.45 12.17 -17.55
C ALA A 70 -8.86 11.74 -17.11
N ALA A 71 -9.77 11.60 -18.07
CA ALA A 71 -11.13 11.17 -17.79
C ALA A 71 -11.16 9.73 -17.24
N THR A 72 -10.34 8.83 -17.80
CA THR A 72 -10.21 7.45 -17.31
C THR A 72 -9.65 7.43 -15.88
N MET A 73 -8.63 8.22 -15.59
CA MET A 73 -8.04 8.31 -14.26
C MET A 73 -9.04 8.88 -13.25
N ALA A 74 -9.75 9.96 -13.58
CA ALA A 74 -10.78 10.55 -12.73
C ALA A 74 -11.93 9.56 -12.45
N MET A 75 -12.40 8.84 -13.49
CA MET A 75 -13.43 7.82 -13.37
C MET A 75 -13.00 6.67 -12.45
N LEU A 76 -11.78 6.15 -12.62
CA LEU A 76 -11.28 5.06 -11.78
C LEU A 76 -11.01 5.51 -10.35
N LEU A 77 -10.52 6.72 -10.12
CA LEU A 77 -10.38 7.28 -8.77
C LEU A 77 -11.74 7.47 -8.10
N GLY A 78 -12.73 8.01 -8.83
CA GLY A 78 -14.11 8.13 -8.35
C GLY A 78 -14.74 6.77 -8.02
N TRP A 79 -14.51 5.76 -8.86
CA TRP A 79 -14.90 4.38 -8.59
C TRP A 79 -14.32 3.83 -7.30
N ILE A 80 -13.01 4.02 -7.08
CA ILE A 80 -12.35 3.54 -5.84
C ILE A 80 -12.91 4.25 -4.61
N VAL A 81 -13.10 5.57 -4.68
CA VAL A 81 -13.72 6.33 -3.56
C VAL A 81 -15.13 5.81 -3.26
N LEU A 82 -15.96 5.60 -4.29
CA LEU A 82 -17.31 5.04 -4.14
C LEU A 82 -17.27 3.64 -3.52
N PHE A 83 -16.39 2.77 -4.03
CA PHE A 83 -16.21 1.42 -3.48
C PHE A 83 -15.80 1.46 -2.01
N LEU A 84 -14.81 2.27 -1.65
CA LEU A 84 -14.35 2.38 -0.26
C LEU A 84 -15.44 2.89 0.69
N ALA A 85 -16.30 3.80 0.22
CA ALA A 85 -17.44 4.27 0.98
C ALA A 85 -18.52 3.19 1.16
N LEU A 86 -18.73 2.34 0.17
CA LEU A 86 -19.80 1.32 0.15
C LEU A 86 -19.34 -0.07 0.61
N LYS A 87 -18.03 -0.31 0.74
CA LYS A 87 -17.46 -1.65 1.01
C LYS A 87 -18.11 -2.35 2.19
N GLY A 88 -18.30 -1.64 3.31
CA GLY A 88 -18.92 -2.21 4.52
C GLY A 88 -20.35 -2.67 4.27
N SER A 89 -21.16 -1.86 3.59
CA SER A 89 -22.55 -2.19 3.25
C SER A 89 -22.63 -3.35 2.26
N LEU A 90 -21.76 -3.37 1.24
CA LEU A 90 -21.68 -4.48 0.26
C LEU A 90 -21.28 -5.79 0.97
N GLN A 91 -20.31 -5.74 1.86
CA GLN A 91 -19.87 -6.89 2.62
C GLN A 91 -21.00 -7.44 3.53
N ALA A 92 -21.72 -6.55 4.23
CA ALA A 92 -22.85 -6.92 5.06
C ALA A 92 -24.01 -7.52 4.25
N ALA A 93 -24.24 -7.04 3.03
CA ALA A 93 -25.29 -7.58 2.14
C ALA A 93 -24.95 -8.96 1.57
N LEU A 94 -23.67 -9.31 1.46
CA LEU A 94 -23.21 -10.59 0.89
C LEU A 94 -22.99 -11.68 1.94
N LEU A 95 -22.90 -11.32 3.22
CA LEU A 95 -22.64 -12.23 4.32
C LEU A 95 -23.92 -12.56 5.08
N PRO A 96 -24.21 -13.83 5.38
CA PRO A 96 -25.30 -14.18 6.28
C PRO A 96 -25.02 -13.66 7.71
N ALA A 97 -26.08 -13.43 8.47
CA ALA A 97 -25.95 -13.08 9.89
C ALA A 97 -25.15 -14.19 10.63
N GLY A 98 -24.15 -13.77 11.40
CA GLY A 98 -23.26 -14.71 12.11
C GLY A 98 -22.17 -15.35 11.27
N ALA A 99 -21.90 -14.83 10.07
CA ALA A 99 -20.76 -15.30 9.27
C ALA A 99 -19.44 -15.26 10.04
N GLY A 100 -18.68 -16.35 9.99
CA GLY A 100 -17.38 -16.46 10.67
C GLY A 100 -16.31 -15.54 10.06
N ALA A 101 -15.21 -15.36 10.81
CA ALA A 101 -14.12 -14.48 10.42
C ALA A 101 -13.51 -14.85 9.05
N ALA A 102 -13.31 -16.15 8.76
CA ALA A 102 -12.78 -16.59 7.47
C ALA A 102 -13.68 -16.20 6.29
N ALA A 103 -15.01 -16.36 6.41
CA ALA A 103 -15.95 -15.93 5.38
C ALA A 103 -15.91 -14.40 5.19
N THR A 104 -15.83 -13.65 6.28
CA THR A 104 -15.72 -12.19 6.30
C THR A 104 -14.46 -11.70 5.57
N LEU A 105 -13.31 -12.30 5.87
CA LEU A 105 -12.05 -12.00 5.19
C LEU A 105 -12.10 -12.37 3.70
N THR A 106 -12.66 -13.54 3.38
CA THR A 106 -12.78 -13.99 1.98
C THR A 106 -13.64 -13.04 1.14
N VAL A 107 -14.83 -12.69 1.62
CA VAL A 107 -15.73 -11.76 0.92
C VAL A 107 -15.08 -10.38 0.79
N SER A 108 -14.43 -9.88 1.85
CA SER A 108 -13.67 -8.63 1.82
C SER A 108 -12.61 -8.63 0.71
N THR A 109 -11.80 -9.70 0.63
CA THR A 109 -10.75 -9.84 -0.38
C THR A 109 -11.31 -9.92 -1.80
N LEU A 110 -12.36 -10.73 -2.02
CA LEU A 110 -13.02 -10.82 -3.33
C LEU A 110 -13.57 -9.47 -3.80
N LEU A 111 -14.21 -8.72 -2.91
CA LEU A 111 -14.68 -7.36 -3.19
C LEU A 111 -13.55 -6.42 -3.55
N LYS A 112 -12.43 -6.45 -2.82
CA LYS A 112 -11.25 -5.63 -3.12
C LYS A 112 -10.65 -6.02 -4.49
N VAL A 113 -10.46 -7.30 -4.77
CA VAL A 113 -9.94 -7.78 -6.06
C VAL A 113 -10.87 -7.34 -7.20
N ALA A 114 -12.17 -7.47 -7.04
CA ALA A 114 -13.14 -6.99 -8.03
C ALA A 114 -12.99 -5.48 -8.27
N ALA A 115 -12.94 -4.67 -7.20
CA ALA A 115 -12.95 -3.23 -7.30
C ALA A 115 -11.62 -2.62 -7.76
N PHE A 116 -10.50 -3.12 -7.31
CA PHE A 116 -9.17 -2.55 -7.58
C PHE A 116 -8.45 -3.20 -8.78
N VAL A 117 -8.84 -4.42 -9.15
CA VAL A 117 -8.17 -5.17 -10.23
C VAL A 117 -9.12 -5.41 -11.40
N LEU A 118 -10.23 -6.14 -11.19
CA LEU A 118 -11.07 -6.58 -12.30
C LEU A 118 -11.77 -5.41 -13.00
N VAL A 119 -12.46 -4.54 -12.25
CA VAL A 119 -13.14 -3.38 -12.84
C VAL A 119 -12.16 -2.43 -13.53
N PRO A 120 -11.05 -1.99 -12.89
CA PRO A 120 -10.04 -1.19 -13.59
C PRO A 120 -9.47 -1.90 -14.82
N ALA A 121 -9.15 -3.19 -14.75
CA ALA A 121 -8.62 -3.94 -15.89
C ALA A 121 -9.60 -3.97 -17.08
N LEU A 122 -10.91 -4.20 -16.82
CA LEU A 122 -11.96 -4.18 -17.84
C LEU A 122 -12.12 -2.78 -18.47
N VAL A 123 -12.14 -1.73 -17.63
CA VAL A 123 -12.22 -0.34 -18.10
C VAL A 123 -11.00 0.00 -18.96
N LEU A 124 -9.81 -0.33 -18.50
CA LEU A 124 -8.57 -0.06 -19.23
C LEU A 124 -8.53 -0.82 -20.57
N ARG A 125 -8.98 -2.08 -20.56
CA ARG A 125 -9.10 -2.89 -21.80
C ARG A 125 -10.08 -2.27 -22.79
N SER A 126 -11.27 -1.84 -22.33
CA SER A 126 -12.27 -1.20 -23.20
C SER A 126 -11.81 0.14 -23.78
N ARG A 127 -10.86 0.82 -23.10
CA ARG A 127 -10.22 2.06 -23.58
C ARG A 127 -8.97 1.82 -24.43
N GLY A 128 -8.73 0.56 -24.86
CA GLY A 128 -7.59 0.20 -25.69
C GLY A 128 -6.22 0.23 -24.97
N THR A 129 -6.23 0.13 -23.65
CA THR A 129 -5.02 0.01 -22.86
C THR A 129 -4.41 -1.39 -23.05
N ARG A 130 -3.13 -1.45 -23.41
CA ARG A 130 -2.42 -2.71 -23.65
C ARG A 130 -1.63 -3.16 -22.41
N PRO A 131 -1.37 -4.48 -22.26
CA PRO A 131 -0.38 -4.97 -21.31
C PRO A 131 0.95 -4.23 -21.48
N GLY A 132 1.57 -3.79 -20.37
CA GLY A 132 2.80 -3.00 -20.42
C GLY A 132 2.62 -1.48 -20.36
N GLN A 133 1.40 -0.98 -20.17
CA GLN A 133 1.14 0.43 -19.95
C GLN A 133 1.95 1.00 -18.77
N GLY A 134 2.18 0.21 -17.73
CA GLY A 134 3.01 0.57 -16.58
C GLY A 134 4.52 0.53 -16.84
N GLY A 135 4.96 0.06 -18.00
CA GLY A 135 6.35 -0.31 -18.28
C GLY A 135 6.61 -1.79 -18.00
N ARG A 136 7.84 -2.25 -18.27
CA ARG A 136 8.25 -3.63 -18.06
C ARG A 136 9.61 -3.69 -17.34
N PRO A 137 9.83 -4.71 -16.50
CA PRO A 137 11.14 -4.93 -15.91
C PRO A 137 12.16 -5.28 -17.01
N THR A 138 13.37 -4.76 -16.85
CA THR A 138 14.51 -5.06 -17.72
C THR A 138 15.62 -5.80 -16.96
N ALA A 139 15.51 -5.81 -15.63
CA ALA A 139 16.46 -6.50 -14.77
C ALA A 139 16.22 -8.02 -14.79
N PRO A 140 17.28 -8.83 -14.66
CA PRO A 140 17.17 -10.27 -14.62
C PRO A 140 16.45 -10.74 -13.35
N ALA A 141 15.73 -11.86 -13.44
CA ALA A 141 14.88 -12.37 -12.36
C ALA A 141 15.62 -12.57 -11.02
N TRP A 142 16.87 -13.08 -11.06
CA TRP A 142 17.65 -13.31 -9.83
C TRP A 142 17.89 -12.00 -9.04
N ARG A 143 18.08 -10.86 -9.72
CA ARG A 143 18.22 -9.56 -9.04
C ARG A 143 16.91 -9.09 -8.40
N MET A 144 15.76 -9.45 -8.99
CA MET A 144 14.46 -9.20 -8.38
C MET A 144 14.28 -10.07 -7.13
N VAL A 145 14.75 -11.33 -7.17
CA VAL A 145 14.74 -12.21 -5.99
C VAL A 145 15.65 -11.64 -4.88
N VAL A 146 16.85 -11.18 -5.19
CA VAL A 146 17.74 -10.53 -4.20
C VAL A 146 17.08 -9.28 -3.60
N CYS A 147 16.49 -8.44 -4.45
CA CYS A 147 15.76 -7.26 -3.99
C CYS A 147 14.60 -7.65 -3.06
N PHE A 148 13.82 -8.67 -3.41
CA PHE A 148 12.76 -9.19 -2.58
C PHE A 148 13.27 -9.67 -1.22
N VAL A 149 14.28 -10.54 -1.21
CA VAL A 149 14.82 -11.13 0.03
C VAL A 149 15.35 -10.05 0.97
N VAL A 150 16.14 -9.10 0.45
CA VAL A 150 16.69 -8.03 1.28
C VAL A 150 15.59 -7.13 1.84
N MET A 151 14.66 -6.69 1.00
CA MET A 151 13.60 -5.78 1.42
C MET A 151 12.59 -6.47 2.35
N ALA A 152 12.26 -7.75 2.10
CA ALA A 152 11.39 -8.53 2.98
C ALA A 152 12.06 -8.79 4.34
N ALA A 153 13.34 -9.12 4.36
CA ALA A 153 14.09 -9.28 5.61
C ALA A 153 14.10 -7.99 6.45
N LEU A 154 14.30 -6.82 5.80
CA LEU A 154 14.22 -5.52 6.47
C LEU A 154 12.80 -5.25 7.02
N ALA A 155 11.76 -5.53 6.22
CA ALA A 155 10.37 -5.33 6.63
C ALA A 155 9.99 -6.21 7.82
N VAL A 156 10.27 -7.52 7.73
CA VAL A 156 10.00 -8.47 8.82
C VAL A 156 10.83 -8.13 10.06
N GLY A 157 12.09 -7.71 9.88
CA GLY A 157 12.95 -7.26 10.97
C GLY A 157 12.37 -6.05 11.71
N VAL A 158 11.87 -5.04 10.98
CA VAL A 158 11.19 -3.88 11.57
C VAL A 158 9.94 -4.32 12.35
N GLN A 159 9.13 -5.20 11.78
CA GLN A 159 7.94 -5.73 12.45
C GLN A 159 8.28 -6.57 13.70
N ALA A 160 9.35 -7.34 13.67
CA ALA A 160 9.81 -8.11 14.83
C ALA A 160 10.27 -7.19 15.98
N LEU A 161 10.90 -6.06 15.66
CA LEU A 161 11.40 -5.12 16.67
C LEU A 161 10.31 -4.19 17.21
N MET A 162 9.39 -3.74 16.35
CA MET A 162 8.45 -2.66 16.66
C MET A 162 6.98 -3.08 16.62
N GLY A 163 6.62 -4.17 15.92
CA GLY A 163 5.23 -4.59 15.72
C GLY A 163 4.66 -5.36 16.92
N SER A 164 3.69 -4.79 17.63
CA SER A 164 3.01 -5.45 18.76
C SER A 164 2.29 -6.74 18.32
N GLN A 165 1.63 -6.73 17.18
CA GLN A 165 0.90 -7.88 16.65
C GLN A 165 1.84 -9.03 16.25
N PHE A 166 2.98 -8.71 15.64
CA PHE A 166 3.95 -9.77 15.32
C PHE A 166 4.61 -10.36 16.55
N ARG A 167 4.90 -9.55 17.58
CA ARG A 167 5.36 -10.08 18.87
C ARG A 167 4.32 -10.99 19.50
N ALA A 168 3.04 -10.60 19.53
CA ALA A 168 1.97 -11.47 20.02
C ALA A 168 1.89 -12.79 19.25
N TYR A 169 2.14 -12.78 17.94
CA TYR A 169 2.23 -14.01 17.13
C TYR A 169 3.41 -14.88 17.53
N LEU A 170 4.59 -14.29 17.74
CA LEU A 170 5.82 -15.01 18.16
C LEU A 170 5.67 -15.63 19.55
N GLU A 171 5.01 -14.94 20.48
CA GLU A 171 4.84 -15.34 21.88
C GLU A 171 3.69 -16.34 22.10
N ALA A 172 2.87 -16.60 21.09
CA ALA A 172 1.68 -17.45 21.22
C ALA A 172 1.97 -18.96 21.43
N GLY A 173 3.23 -19.38 21.48
CA GLY A 173 3.64 -20.76 21.82
C GLY A 173 3.15 -21.84 20.85
N ARG A 174 2.91 -21.48 19.58
CA ARG A 174 2.43 -22.44 18.57
C ARG A 174 3.49 -23.49 18.22
N ALA A 175 3.04 -24.69 17.94
CA ALA A 175 3.92 -25.75 17.40
C ALA A 175 4.56 -25.29 16.07
N PRO A 176 5.83 -25.66 15.79
CA PRO A 176 6.54 -25.14 14.61
C PRO A 176 5.80 -25.31 13.27
N PRO A 177 5.12 -26.43 12.96
CA PRO A 177 4.36 -26.55 11.72
C PRO A 177 3.20 -25.53 11.62
N ALA A 178 2.43 -25.34 12.70
CA ALA A 178 1.34 -24.37 12.74
C ALA A 178 1.85 -22.93 12.69
N PHE A 179 2.98 -22.66 13.34
CA PHE A 179 3.65 -21.36 13.31
C PHE A 179 4.08 -21.00 11.86
N ILE A 180 4.83 -21.88 11.21
CA ILE A 180 5.32 -21.66 9.85
C ILE A 180 4.14 -21.60 8.85
N GLY A 181 3.21 -22.57 8.95
CA GLY A 181 2.04 -22.65 8.08
C GLY A 181 1.17 -21.41 8.16
N GLY A 182 0.90 -20.91 9.38
CA GLY A 182 0.15 -19.68 9.60
C GLY A 182 0.82 -18.46 8.97
N LEU A 183 2.13 -18.31 9.14
CA LEU A 183 2.88 -17.17 8.57
C LEU A 183 2.94 -17.23 7.04
N VAL A 184 3.20 -18.41 6.46
CA VAL A 184 3.22 -18.63 5.01
C VAL A 184 1.83 -18.44 4.41
N GLY A 185 0.79 -18.96 5.06
CA GLY A 185 -0.59 -18.77 4.64
C GLY A 185 -1.00 -17.31 4.68
N CYS A 186 -0.67 -16.59 5.75
CA CYS A 186 -0.91 -15.15 5.86
C CYS A 186 -0.15 -14.35 4.79
N PHE A 187 1.11 -14.70 4.53
CA PHE A 187 1.89 -14.08 3.45
C PHE A 187 1.23 -14.26 2.08
N ALA A 188 0.80 -15.46 1.74
CA ALA A 188 0.10 -15.72 0.49
C ALA A 188 -1.22 -14.95 0.40
N TRP A 189 -1.97 -14.91 1.49
CA TRP A 189 -3.21 -14.14 1.60
C TRP A 189 -2.97 -12.63 1.44
N MET A 190 -2.05 -12.04 2.18
CA MET A 190 -1.73 -10.62 2.12
C MET A 190 -1.15 -10.22 0.76
N SER A 191 -0.44 -11.12 0.08
CA SER A 191 0.00 -10.88 -1.30
C SER A 191 -1.16 -10.68 -2.28
N VAL A 192 -2.34 -11.27 -2.01
CA VAL A 192 -3.55 -11.08 -2.82
C VAL A 192 -4.40 -9.94 -2.27
N GLU A 193 -4.69 -9.95 -0.97
CA GLU A 193 -5.65 -9.07 -0.30
C GLU A 193 -5.21 -7.60 -0.29
N ALA A 194 -3.91 -7.36 -0.12
CA ALA A 194 -3.28 -6.04 -0.15
C ALA A 194 -2.35 -5.90 -1.36
N GLY A 195 -1.37 -6.80 -1.51
CA GLY A 195 -0.32 -6.66 -2.52
C GLY A 195 -0.83 -6.57 -3.95
N LEU A 196 -1.63 -7.53 -4.42
CA LEU A 196 -2.19 -7.50 -5.77
C LEU A 196 -3.14 -6.31 -5.96
N VAL A 197 -4.04 -6.11 -5.00
CA VAL A 197 -5.07 -5.08 -5.03
C VAL A 197 -4.46 -3.69 -5.12
N GLU A 198 -3.53 -3.38 -4.22
CA GLU A 198 -3.00 -2.03 -4.09
C GLU A 198 -1.90 -1.75 -5.12
N GLU A 199 -0.98 -2.68 -5.34
CA GLU A 199 0.13 -2.44 -6.26
C GLU A 199 -0.31 -2.41 -7.73
N PHE A 200 -1.35 -3.18 -8.10
CA PHE A 200 -1.94 -3.07 -9.43
C PHE A 200 -2.53 -1.68 -9.66
N PHE A 201 -3.36 -1.18 -8.74
CA PHE A 201 -4.02 0.10 -8.93
C PHE A 201 -3.08 1.29 -8.73
N PHE A 202 -2.38 1.35 -7.59
CA PHE A 202 -1.59 2.53 -7.22
C PHE A 202 -0.26 2.61 -7.94
N ARG A 203 0.43 1.50 -8.21
CA ARG A 203 1.77 1.52 -8.83
C ARG A 203 1.74 1.26 -10.32
N TRP A 204 1.16 0.11 -10.72
CA TRP A 204 1.12 -0.24 -12.13
C TRP A 204 0.27 0.75 -12.94
N TYR A 205 -0.90 1.15 -12.43
CA TYR A 205 -1.77 2.09 -13.14
C TYR A 205 -1.49 3.55 -12.74
N LEU A 206 -1.88 3.99 -11.54
CA LEU A 206 -1.93 5.40 -11.14
C LEU A 206 -0.57 6.09 -11.20
N GLN A 207 0.46 5.54 -10.53
CA GLN A 207 1.80 6.12 -10.55
C GLN A 207 2.37 6.18 -11.95
N SER A 208 2.12 5.16 -12.78
CA SER A 208 2.58 5.17 -14.18
C SER A 208 1.90 6.24 -15.03
N ARG A 209 0.60 6.48 -14.81
CA ARG A 209 -0.11 7.57 -15.49
C ARG A 209 0.33 8.94 -15.00
N LEU A 210 0.53 9.10 -13.69
CA LEU A 210 1.08 10.34 -13.12
C LEU A 210 2.49 10.65 -13.66
N ALA A 211 3.33 9.62 -13.85
CA ALA A 211 4.65 9.78 -14.45
C ALA A 211 4.56 10.22 -15.93
N ALA A 212 3.62 9.65 -16.68
CA ALA A 212 3.38 10.03 -18.07
C ALA A 212 2.82 11.46 -18.19
N LEU A 213 1.89 11.84 -17.30
CA LEU A 213 1.28 13.17 -17.25
C LEU A 213 2.30 14.26 -16.90
N SER A 214 3.08 14.02 -15.84
CA SER A 214 4.00 15.03 -15.29
C SER A 214 5.38 15.04 -15.96
N GLY A 215 5.72 14.03 -16.75
CA GLY A 215 7.07 13.79 -17.25
C GLY A 215 8.11 13.50 -16.16
N SER A 216 7.67 13.24 -14.91
CA SER A 216 8.54 13.12 -13.74
C SER A 216 8.19 11.92 -12.86
N GLN A 217 9.13 10.97 -12.73
CA GLN A 217 9.00 9.85 -11.80
C GLN A 217 8.93 10.35 -10.34
N ILE A 218 9.67 11.41 -10.00
CA ILE A 218 9.67 11.97 -8.64
C ILE A 218 8.27 12.50 -8.30
N THR A 219 7.66 13.29 -9.19
CA THR A 219 6.28 13.77 -9.00
C THR A 219 5.31 12.60 -8.83
N ALA A 220 5.43 11.57 -9.66
CA ALA A 220 4.54 10.42 -9.63
C ALA A 220 4.67 9.61 -8.32
N ILE A 221 5.90 9.46 -7.79
CA ILE A 221 6.13 8.80 -6.50
C ILE A 221 5.41 9.57 -5.38
N PHE A 222 5.66 10.86 -5.24
CA PHE A 222 5.12 11.64 -4.12
C PHE A 222 3.60 11.83 -4.20
N VAL A 223 3.07 12.19 -5.38
CA VAL A 223 1.61 12.33 -5.57
C VAL A 223 0.92 10.99 -5.45
N GLY A 224 1.47 9.93 -6.05
CA GLY A 224 0.92 8.58 -5.93
C GLY A 224 0.89 8.07 -4.49
N SER A 225 1.93 8.37 -3.71
CA SER A 225 2.02 8.01 -2.28
C SER A 225 1.01 8.81 -1.44
N LEU A 226 0.78 10.08 -1.75
CA LEU A 226 -0.24 10.88 -1.09
C LEU A 226 -1.64 10.31 -1.35
N VAL A 227 -1.97 9.99 -2.60
CA VAL A 227 -3.27 9.38 -2.97
C VAL A 227 -3.42 8.00 -2.34
N PHE A 228 -2.35 7.20 -2.30
CA PHE A 228 -2.31 5.91 -1.61
C PHE A 228 -2.68 6.05 -0.13
N GLY A 229 -2.04 6.99 0.58
CA GLY A 229 -2.39 7.27 1.98
C GLY A 229 -3.85 7.67 2.14
N LEU A 230 -4.32 8.63 1.35
CA LEU A 230 -5.70 9.11 1.40
C LEU A 230 -6.75 8.02 1.14
N ALA A 231 -6.45 7.01 0.33
CA ALA A 231 -7.34 5.88 0.07
C ALA A 231 -7.60 5.02 1.33
N HIS A 232 -6.75 5.09 2.35
CA HIS A 232 -6.98 4.39 3.63
C HIS A 232 -7.94 5.13 4.57
N ALA A 233 -8.14 6.45 4.36
CA ALA A 233 -8.95 7.26 5.26
C ALA A 233 -10.40 6.76 5.43
N PRO A 234 -11.16 6.41 4.37
CA PRO A 234 -12.53 5.92 4.54
C PRO A 234 -12.60 4.65 5.38
N GLY A 235 -11.72 3.68 5.11
CA GLY A 235 -11.70 2.41 5.83
C GLY A 235 -11.33 2.56 7.31
N ILE A 236 -10.42 3.45 7.65
CA ILE A 236 -10.01 3.70 9.03
C ILE A 236 -11.11 4.50 9.76
N TRP A 237 -11.60 5.57 9.15
CA TRP A 237 -12.64 6.42 9.75
C TRP A 237 -13.94 5.66 10.00
N LEU A 238 -14.42 4.86 9.05
CA LEU A 238 -15.66 4.10 9.17
C LEU A 238 -15.57 2.95 10.19
N ARG A 239 -14.39 2.43 10.49
CA ARG A 239 -14.19 1.47 11.58
C ARG A 239 -14.24 2.12 12.97
N GLY A 240 -14.00 3.41 13.05
CA GLY A 240 -14.13 4.19 14.29
C GLY A 240 -13.04 3.91 15.33
N ALA A 241 -13.44 3.95 16.59
CA ALA A 241 -12.56 3.75 17.74
C ALA A 241 -11.79 2.43 17.67
N GLY A 242 -10.48 2.47 17.96
CA GLY A 242 -9.63 1.26 17.99
C GLY A 242 -9.18 0.75 16.61
N ALA A 243 -9.59 1.39 15.50
CA ALA A 243 -9.14 1.00 14.18
C ALA A 243 -7.60 1.08 14.03
N VAL A 244 -6.98 2.03 14.73
CA VAL A 244 -5.52 2.23 14.80
C VAL A 244 -5.17 2.84 16.16
N GLU A 245 -4.15 2.33 16.83
CA GLU A 245 -3.76 2.80 18.19
C GLU A 245 -3.48 4.32 18.23
N GLY A 246 -2.81 4.87 17.22
CA GLY A 246 -2.41 6.29 17.15
C GLY A 246 -3.57 7.29 16.98
N LEU A 247 -4.79 6.82 16.69
CA LEU A 247 -5.96 7.69 16.46
C LEU A 247 -6.83 7.92 17.71
N GLY A 248 -6.65 7.13 18.78
CA GLY A 248 -7.46 7.22 19.99
C GLY A 248 -8.92 6.74 19.81
N THR A 249 -9.79 7.12 20.74
CA THR A 249 -11.15 6.56 20.86
C THR A 249 -12.20 7.25 20.01
N ASP A 250 -11.94 8.47 19.51
CA ASP A 250 -12.90 9.24 18.70
C ASP A 250 -12.17 9.98 17.56
N PRO A 251 -11.81 9.28 16.49
CA PRO A 251 -11.12 9.90 15.37
C PRO A 251 -12.09 10.69 14.49
N THR A 252 -11.90 12.01 14.39
CA THR A 252 -12.59 12.81 13.39
C THR A 252 -12.07 12.47 11.99
N LEU A 253 -12.85 12.76 10.94
CA LEU A 253 -12.40 12.58 9.57
C LEU A 253 -11.10 13.33 9.28
N VAL A 254 -10.95 14.57 9.78
CA VAL A 254 -9.73 15.39 9.59
C VAL A 254 -8.53 14.75 10.27
N THR A 255 -8.69 14.26 11.50
CA THR A 255 -7.63 13.55 12.23
C THR A 255 -7.23 12.25 11.52
N THR A 256 -8.22 11.51 10.99
CA THR A 256 -7.95 10.31 10.19
C THR A 256 -7.19 10.64 8.90
N ILE A 257 -7.58 11.70 8.18
CA ILE A 257 -6.86 12.17 6.99
C ILE A 257 -5.41 12.56 7.35
N ALA A 258 -5.21 13.29 8.44
CA ALA A 258 -3.86 13.64 8.89
C ALA A 258 -3.02 12.39 9.21
N TYR A 259 -3.59 11.43 9.92
CA TYR A 259 -2.91 10.18 10.26
C TYR A 259 -2.51 9.38 9.02
N VAL A 260 -3.43 9.17 8.07
CA VAL A 260 -3.10 8.38 6.87
C VAL A 260 -2.10 9.07 5.95
N ILE A 261 -2.05 10.40 5.92
CA ILE A 261 -0.98 11.12 5.21
C ILE A 261 0.37 10.88 5.90
N ALA A 262 0.38 10.97 7.25
CA ALA A 262 1.62 10.86 8.02
C ALA A 262 2.19 9.45 8.11
N VAL A 263 1.36 8.40 7.97
CA VAL A 263 1.77 7.00 8.12
C VAL A 263 1.66 6.26 6.78
N GLN A 264 0.46 6.04 6.25
CA GLN A 264 0.27 5.25 5.01
C GLN A 264 0.83 5.97 3.78
N GLY A 265 0.67 7.30 3.69
CA GLY A 265 1.25 8.09 2.60
C GLY A 265 2.77 7.97 2.57
N VAL A 266 3.41 7.93 3.72
CA VAL A 266 4.86 7.75 3.85
C VAL A 266 5.27 6.33 3.46
N ALA A 267 4.52 5.29 3.88
CA ALA A 267 4.75 3.91 3.47
C ALA A 267 4.70 3.74 1.94
N GLY A 268 3.82 4.49 1.28
CA GLY A 268 3.72 4.55 -0.16
C GLY A 268 5.02 4.89 -0.90
N LEU A 269 5.92 5.64 -0.27
CA LEU A 269 7.19 6.07 -0.89
C LEU A 269 8.11 4.89 -1.22
N THR A 270 8.24 3.91 -0.32
CA THR A 270 9.06 2.71 -0.54
C THR A 270 8.62 1.96 -1.80
N PHE A 271 7.33 1.64 -1.89
CA PHE A 271 6.77 0.95 -3.06
C PHE A 271 6.84 1.81 -4.33
N GLY A 272 6.65 3.13 -4.20
CA GLY A 272 6.80 4.06 -5.29
C GLY A 272 8.22 4.10 -5.88
N VAL A 273 9.24 4.09 -5.02
CA VAL A 273 10.66 3.99 -5.42
C VAL A 273 10.92 2.66 -6.11
N LEU A 274 10.54 1.52 -5.50
CA LEU A 274 10.72 0.19 -6.08
C LEU A 274 10.05 0.06 -7.43
N TRP A 275 8.80 0.54 -7.57
CA TRP A 275 8.12 0.56 -8.85
C TRP A 275 8.88 1.38 -9.91
N SER A 276 9.34 2.56 -9.54
CA SER A 276 10.08 3.42 -10.48
C SER A 276 11.38 2.79 -11.00
N ARG A 277 12.00 1.90 -10.19
CA ARG A 277 13.29 1.27 -10.48
C ARG A 277 13.17 -0.10 -11.11
N THR A 278 12.09 -0.84 -10.84
CA THR A 278 11.98 -2.25 -11.23
C THR A 278 10.90 -2.53 -12.26
N ARG A 279 9.79 -1.79 -12.23
CA ARG A 279 8.56 -2.09 -13.01
C ARG A 279 8.10 -3.55 -12.87
N SER A 280 8.45 -4.20 -11.77
CA SER A 280 8.08 -5.57 -11.47
C SER A 280 6.88 -5.60 -10.54
N LEU A 281 5.69 -5.80 -11.11
CA LEU A 281 4.46 -5.89 -10.33
C LEU A 281 4.51 -7.10 -9.38
N ALA A 282 5.06 -8.23 -9.83
CA ALA A 282 5.21 -9.43 -9.00
C ALA A 282 6.10 -9.18 -7.77
N LEU A 283 7.23 -8.45 -7.95
CA LEU A 283 8.08 -8.07 -6.81
C LEU A 283 7.29 -7.25 -5.79
N LEU A 284 6.54 -6.25 -6.25
CA LEU A 284 5.79 -5.39 -5.33
C LEU A 284 4.67 -6.14 -4.62
N ILE A 285 3.92 -6.98 -5.33
CA ILE A 285 2.86 -7.81 -4.74
C ILE A 285 3.41 -8.69 -3.61
N LEU A 286 4.47 -9.43 -3.89
CA LEU A 286 5.08 -10.31 -2.89
C LEU A 286 5.70 -9.52 -1.73
N LEU A 287 6.36 -8.39 -2.03
CA LEU A 287 6.95 -7.58 -0.99
C LEU A 287 5.88 -6.94 -0.09
N HIS A 288 4.77 -6.49 -0.66
CA HIS A 288 3.63 -5.96 0.11
C HIS A 288 3.06 -7.06 1.04
N GLY A 289 2.85 -8.27 0.51
CA GLY A 289 2.46 -9.40 1.34
C GLY A 289 3.44 -9.69 2.48
N ALA A 290 4.76 -9.56 2.23
CA ALA A 290 5.79 -9.74 3.26
C ALA A 290 5.80 -8.60 4.31
N PHE A 291 5.42 -7.38 3.93
CA PHE A 291 5.23 -6.26 4.86
C PHE A 291 4.04 -6.47 5.79
N ASP A 292 2.92 -6.97 5.25
CA ASP A 292 1.66 -7.03 5.97
C ASP A 292 1.46 -8.35 6.74
N ALA A 293 2.06 -9.45 6.27
CA ALA A 293 1.86 -10.75 6.89
C ALA A 293 2.20 -10.79 8.40
N PRO A 294 3.32 -10.18 8.88
CA PRO A 294 3.64 -10.23 10.31
C PRO A 294 2.57 -9.55 11.17
N SER A 295 2.06 -8.39 10.77
CA SER A 295 1.06 -7.65 11.53
C SER A 295 -0.35 -8.25 11.47
N ASN A 296 -0.66 -9.07 10.45
CA ASN A 296 -1.97 -9.69 10.26
C ASN A 296 -1.99 -11.20 10.62
N ALA A 297 -0.85 -11.78 11.03
CA ALA A 297 -0.74 -13.22 11.27
C ALA A 297 -1.65 -13.72 12.41
N VAL A 298 -1.83 -12.92 13.47
CA VAL A 298 -2.71 -13.26 14.59
C VAL A 298 -4.17 -13.38 14.12
N GLU A 299 -4.65 -12.39 13.40
CA GLU A 299 -6.02 -12.36 12.88
C GLU A 299 -6.24 -13.51 11.87
N PHE A 300 -5.26 -13.70 10.97
CA PHE A 300 -5.32 -14.76 9.96
C PHE A 300 -5.46 -16.15 10.59
N VAL A 301 -4.57 -16.51 11.52
CA VAL A 301 -4.62 -17.86 12.13
C VAL A 301 -5.86 -18.05 12.99
N ALA A 302 -6.35 -17.00 13.67
CA ALA A 302 -7.60 -17.05 14.41
C ALA A 302 -8.80 -17.26 13.49
N ALA A 303 -8.83 -16.62 12.32
CA ALA A 303 -9.92 -16.76 11.36
C ALA A 303 -9.97 -18.16 10.71
N TRP A 304 -8.80 -18.77 10.43
CA TRP A 304 -8.69 -20.04 9.71
C TRP A 304 -8.48 -21.26 10.60
N GLY A 305 -8.42 -21.09 11.93
CA GLY A 305 -8.29 -22.19 12.90
C GLY A 305 -6.91 -22.87 12.91
N TRP A 306 -5.86 -22.11 12.72
CA TRP A 306 -4.47 -22.60 12.64
C TRP A 306 -3.73 -22.43 13.98
#